data_9db422ffd3597f195f931e0818b8a700
#
_entry.id   9db422ffd3597f195f931e0818b8a700
#
_cell.length_a   1.000
_cell.length_b   1.000
_cell.length_c   1.000
_cell.angle_alpha   90.00
_cell.angle_beta   90.00
_cell.angle_gamma   90.00
#
_symmetry.space_group_name_H-M   'P 1'
#
loop_
_entity.id
_entity.type
_entity.pdbx_description
1 polymer ?
#
loop_
_entity_poly.entity_id
_entity_poly.type
_entity_poly.pdbx_seq_one_letter_code
_entity_poly.pdbx_strand_id
1 'polypeptide(L)'
;MLRELDLPTAAEIPRDATMVLIAGPQAAFSAAEAERLRSYLYDRNGRVLALLEPGREHGLDAVLSEWAIFSPDALLQENDPACRTADGDIAVRLLPEKIHPLTRVLREQDLPLVVSRARPARFDEGSTPDSTLSVTPLVFSSNLRNGAMLSWGEADPLRRPIRFDPDRDQPGPVCIAAAAERAAGIRKGTGSIGGRLIVIGSTDLISNARLNRGGNQAFVTQCAAWLSDRDRAVSLPARTAGVYQVNATAADFWALALRFGGIPLAVLLVGLAVSVWRRRS
;
A
#
# COMPACT_ATOMS: atom_id res chain seq x y z
N MET A 1 -19.60 -8.52 0.07
CA MET A 1 -20.18 -7.50 -0.82
C MET A 1 -19.73 -6.14 -0.31
N LEU A 2 -19.20 -5.26 -1.20
CA LEU A 2 -18.87 -3.87 -0.84
C LEU A 2 -20.15 -3.02 -0.95
N ARG A 3 -20.38 -2.16 0.04
CA ARG A 3 -21.47 -1.17 0.03
C ARG A 3 -20.90 0.17 0.38
N GLU A 4 -21.33 1.20 -0.30
CA GLU A 4 -21.05 2.59 0.04
C GLU A 4 -21.83 2.97 1.31
N LEU A 5 -21.14 3.65 2.23
CA LEU A 5 -21.71 4.16 3.46
C LEU A 5 -21.66 5.69 3.43
N ASP A 6 -22.82 6.30 3.35
CA ASP A 6 -22.98 7.75 3.52
C ASP A 6 -22.98 8.08 5.02
N LEU A 7 -21.79 8.22 5.57
CA LEU A 7 -21.60 8.43 7.01
C LEU A 7 -22.24 9.73 7.52
N PRO A 8 -22.22 10.86 6.79
CA PRO A 8 -22.95 12.08 7.20
C PRO A 8 -24.42 11.84 7.55
N THR A 9 -25.14 11.07 6.75
CA THR A 9 -26.58 10.82 6.94
C THR A 9 -26.90 9.59 7.77
N ALA A 10 -25.93 8.67 7.92
CA ALA A 10 -26.12 7.46 8.71
C ALA A 10 -26.15 7.77 10.21
N ALA A 11 -27.13 7.25 10.94
CA ALA A 11 -27.17 7.36 12.40
C ALA A 11 -26.04 6.58 13.08
N GLU A 12 -25.72 5.39 12.56
CA GLU A 12 -24.64 4.52 13.01
C GLU A 12 -24.06 3.71 11.84
N ILE A 13 -22.88 3.13 12.03
CA ILE A 13 -22.33 2.16 11.08
C ILE A 13 -23.20 0.88 11.13
N PRO A 14 -23.59 0.31 9.97
CA PRO A 14 -24.45 -0.88 9.92
C PRO A 14 -23.92 -2.02 10.78
N ARG A 15 -24.84 -2.75 11.44
CA ARG A 15 -24.46 -3.85 12.35
C ARG A 15 -23.91 -5.07 11.61
N ASP A 16 -24.24 -5.22 10.34
CA ASP A 16 -23.75 -6.28 9.45
C ASP A 16 -22.43 -5.93 8.77
N ALA A 17 -21.87 -4.73 9.04
CA ALA A 17 -20.57 -4.34 8.50
C ALA A 17 -19.44 -5.18 9.10
N THR A 18 -18.80 -5.99 8.29
CA THR A 18 -17.62 -6.78 8.69
C THR A 18 -16.40 -5.88 8.93
N MET A 19 -16.24 -4.85 8.10
CA MET A 19 -15.19 -3.84 8.21
C MET A 19 -15.62 -2.55 7.50
N VAL A 20 -15.00 -1.45 7.89
CA VAL A 20 -15.12 -0.15 7.21
C VAL A 20 -13.83 0.15 6.47
N LEU A 21 -13.96 0.51 5.19
CA LEU A 21 -12.86 0.98 4.36
C LEU A 21 -12.99 2.50 4.17
N ILE A 22 -11.97 3.24 4.58
CA ILE A 22 -11.81 4.67 4.30
C ILE A 22 -10.73 4.81 3.24
N ALA A 23 -11.10 5.23 2.04
CA ALA A 23 -10.23 5.27 0.88
C ALA A 23 -10.01 6.71 0.38
N GLY A 24 -9.07 7.42 0.97
CA GLY A 24 -8.69 8.77 0.58
C GLY A 24 -9.84 9.77 0.69
N PRO A 25 -10.27 10.11 1.91
CA PRO A 25 -11.37 11.05 2.11
C PRO A 25 -11.09 12.37 1.40
N GLN A 26 -12.07 12.88 0.66
CA GLN A 26 -11.93 14.12 -0.11
C GLN A 26 -12.21 15.36 0.74
N ALA A 27 -12.89 15.18 1.87
CA ALA A 27 -13.14 16.18 2.90
C ALA A 27 -12.80 15.60 4.27
N ALA A 28 -12.47 16.47 5.23
CA ALA A 28 -12.25 16.06 6.60
C ALA A 28 -13.54 15.54 7.23
N PHE A 29 -13.44 14.46 7.99
CA PHE A 29 -14.55 13.96 8.80
C PHE A 29 -14.94 15.01 9.83
N SER A 30 -16.22 15.27 9.97
CA SER A 30 -16.76 16.07 11.05
C SER A 30 -16.61 15.36 12.40
N ALA A 31 -16.70 16.10 13.48
CA ALA A 31 -16.64 15.52 14.83
C ALA A 31 -17.72 14.44 15.06
N ALA A 32 -18.91 14.61 14.47
CA ALA A 32 -19.98 13.62 14.57
C ALA A 32 -19.70 12.33 13.79
N GLU A 33 -19.08 12.42 12.64
CA GLU A 33 -18.67 11.27 11.83
C GLU A 33 -17.50 10.53 12.49
N ALA A 34 -16.53 11.28 13.01
CA ALA A 34 -15.40 10.72 13.75
C ALA A 34 -15.89 9.97 14.99
N GLU A 35 -16.89 10.52 15.73
CA GLU A 35 -17.48 9.84 16.89
C GLU A 35 -18.20 8.55 16.53
N ARG A 36 -18.89 8.48 15.37
CA ARG A 36 -19.51 7.22 14.91
C ARG A 36 -18.45 6.16 14.60
N LEU A 37 -17.32 6.55 13.98
CA LEU A 37 -16.20 5.63 13.76
C LEU A 37 -15.56 5.19 15.08
N ARG A 38 -15.41 6.11 16.02
CA ARG A 38 -14.89 5.84 17.36
C ARG A 38 -15.75 4.82 18.11
N SER A 39 -17.07 5.07 18.18
CA SER A 39 -18.01 4.13 18.78
C SER A 39 -18.01 2.75 18.10
N TYR A 40 -17.90 2.71 16.77
CA TYR A 40 -17.79 1.46 16.03
C TYR A 40 -16.54 0.68 16.42
N LEU A 41 -15.39 1.35 16.44
CA LEU A 41 -14.11 0.73 16.80
C LEU A 41 -14.08 0.25 18.25
N TYR A 42 -14.58 1.08 19.18
CA TYR A 42 -14.44 0.85 20.62
C TYR A 42 -15.57 -0.02 21.20
N ASP A 43 -16.82 0.35 20.94
CA ASP A 43 -17.97 -0.30 21.59
C ASP A 43 -18.36 -1.59 20.90
N ARG A 44 -18.07 -1.71 19.61
CA ARG A 44 -18.51 -2.82 18.77
C ARG A 44 -17.37 -3.69 18.28
N ASN A 45 -16.16 -3.48 18.79
CA ASN A 45 -14.94 -4.17 18.32
C ASN A 45 -14.80 -4.08 16.79
N GLY A 46 -15.04 -2.89 16.24
CA GLY A 46 -15.06 -2.64 14.81
C GLY A 46 -13.72 -2.90 14.13
N ARG A 47 -13.76 -2.97 12.82
CA ARG A 47 -12.61 -3.22 11.95
C ARG A 47 -12.50 -2.09 10.95
N VAL A 48 -11.40 -1.34 10.95
CA VAL A 48 -11.22 -0.20 10.05
C VAL A 48 -9.90 -0.32 9.29
N LEU A 49 -9.98 -0.12 7.97
CA LEU A 49 -8.83 0.10 7.10
C LEU A 49 -8.91 1.53 6.59
N ALA A 50 -8.00 2.39 7.04
CA ALA A 50 -7.91 3.79 6.63
C ALA A 50 -6.70 4.00 5.71
N LEU A 51 -6.95 4.41 4.48
CA LEU A 51 -5.93 4.85 3.53
C LEU A 51 -6.05 6.37 3.40
N LEU A 52 -5.01 7.09 3.83
CA LEU A 52 -5.00 8.56 3.93
C LEU A 52 -4.01 9.14 2.93
N GLU A 53 -4.41 10.23 2.28
CA GLU A 53 -3.58 10.92 1.28
C GLU A 53 -2.80 12.08 1.91
N PRO A 54 -1.54 12.34 1.49
CA PRO A 54 -0.85 13.57 1.85
C PRO A 54 -1.50 14.79 1.18
N GLY A 55 -1.40 15.95 1.83
CA GLY A 55 -1.97 17.22 1.34
C GLY A 55 -3.47 17.34 1.58
N ARG A 56 -4.03 16.53 2.49
CA ARG A 56 -5.44 16.58 2.88
C ARG A 56 -5.62 16.37 4.38
N GLU A 57 -6.41 17.22 4.97
CA GLU A 57 -6.91 17.00 6.33
C GLU A 57 -7.93 15.87 6.31
N HIS A 58 -7.82 14.96 7.26
CA HIS A 58 -8.75 13.84 7.35
C HIS A 58 -9.76 13.93 8.51
N GLY A 59 -9.50 14.79 9.52
CA GLY A 59 -10.40 14.97 10.66
C GLY A 59 -10.53 13.76 11.60
N LEU A 60 -9.60 12.80 11.52
CA LEU A 60 -9.62 11.56 12.33
C LEU A 60 -8.56 11.58 13.46
N ASP A 61 -7.89 12.71 13.68
CA ASP A 61 -6.74 12.77 14.58
C ASP A 61 -7.08 12.28 16.01
N ALA A 62 -8.24 12.67 16.54
CA ALA A 62 -8.71 12.22 17.84
C ALA A 62 -8.95 10.70 17.89
N VAL A 63 -9.54 10.13 16.85
CA VAL A 63 -9.79 8.69 16.76
C VAL A 63 -8.47 7.93 16.65
N LEU A 64 -7.56 8.39 15.78
CA LEU A 64 -6.26 7.75 15.56
C LEU A 64 -5.38 7.80 16.81
N SER A 65 -5.38 8.93 17.54
CA SER A 65 -4.59 9.09 18.76
C SER A 65 -5.01 8.15 19.89
N GLU A 66 -6.31 7.84 20.01
CA GLU A 66 -6.81 6.81 20.94
C GLU A 66 -6.28 5.39 20.61
N TRP A 67 -5.80 5.20 19.38
CA TRP A 67 -5.17 3.98 18.91
C TRP A 67 -3.64 4.08 18.82
N ALA A 68 -3.07 5.15 19.45
CA ALA A 68 -1.65 5.46 19.42
C ALA A 68 -1.03 5.51 18.00
N ILE A 69 -1.84 5.89 17.02
CA ILE A 69 -1.41 6.14 15.64
C ILE A 69 -1.62 7.63 15.34
N PHE A 70 -0.65 8.24 14.68
CA PHE A 70 -0.67 9.65 14.29
C PHE A 70 -0.35 9.73 12.79
N SER A 71 -1.17 10.47 12.05
CA SER A 71 -0.96 10.63 10.60
C SER A 71 -0.90 12.13 10.25
N PRO A 72 0.24 12.80 10.55
CA PRO A 72 0.41 14.21 10.24
C PRO A 72 0.38 14.44 8.72
N ASP A 73 -0.02 15.66 8.33
CA ASP A 73 0.02 16.04 6.92
C ASP A 73 1.45 16.39 6.50
N ALA A 74 2.20 15.38 6.15
CA ALA A 74 3.55 15.49 5.64
C ALA A 74 3.71 14.58 4.42
N LEU A 75 4.59 14.97 3.50
CA LEU A 75 4.85 14.19 2.29
C LEU A 75 6.16 13.40 2.44
N LEU A 76 6.09 12.09 2.28
CA LEU A 76 7.29 11.27 2.24
C LEU A 76 8.22 11.73 1.12
N GLN A 77 9.42 12.16 1.50
CA GLN A 77 10.56 12.34 0.60
C GLN A 77 11.45 11.10 0.68
N GLU A 78 11.80 10.55 -0.48
CA GLU A 78 12.68 9.39 -0.60
C GLU A 78 13.79 9.71 -1.59
N ASN A 79 15.03 9.72 -1.13
CA ASN A 79 16.20 10.07 -1.92
C ASN A 79 17.13 8.87 -2.18
N ASP A 80 16.82 7.68 -1.61
CA ASP A 80 17.57 6.47 -1.96
C ASP A 80 17.19 6.01 -3.37
N PRO A 81 18.14 6.02 -4.34
CA PRO A 81 17.86 5.50 -5.68
C PRO A 81 17.43 4.03 -5.69
N ALA A 82 17.84 3.23 -4.70
CA ALA A 82 17.42 1.83 -4.56
C ALA A 82 15.94 1.69 -4.18
N CYS A 83 15.35 2.75 -3.63
CA CYS A 83 13.95 2.84 -3.25
C CYS A 83 13.11 3.63 -4.28
N ARG A 84 13.63 3.83 -5.50
CA ARG A 84 12.90 4.45 -6.61
C ARG A 84 12.70 3.46 -7.75
N THR A 85 11.51 3.47 -8.32
CA THR A 85 11.24 2.72 -9.55
C THR A 85 11.65 3.52 -10.78
N ALA A 86 11.75 2.88 -11.94
CA ALA A 86 12.07 3.56 -13.20
C ALA A 86 11.04 4.67 -13.57
N ASP A 87 9.79 4.52 -13.14
CA ASP A 87 8.71 5.48 -13.37
C ASP A 87 8.70 6.61 -12.31
N GLY A 88 9.65 6.61 -11.36
CA GLY A 88 9.76 7.62 -10.32
C GLY A 88 8.91 7.36 -9.07
N ASP A 89 8.17 6.25 -9.01
CA ASP A 89 7.44 5.84 -7.81
C ASP A 89 8.41 5.42 -6.70
N ILE A 90 7.94 5.47 -5.46
CA ILE A 90 8.68 5.06 -4.27
C ILE A 90 8.44 3.58 -4.02
N ALA A 91 9.50 2.79 -3.91
CA ALA A 91 9.47 1.36 -3.57
C ALA A 91 9.87 1.16 -2.10
N VAL A 92 8.89 1.15 -1.21
CA VAL A 92 9.10 1.04 0.24
C VAL A 92 9.35 -0.42 0.63
N ARG A 93 10.49 -0.71 1.28
CA ARG A 93 10.96 -2.09 1.52
C ARG A 93 11.31 -2.41 2.97
N LEU A 94 11.57 -1.40 3.79
CA LEU A 94 12.06 -1.64 5.13
C LEU A 94 10.92 -2.16 6.03
N LEU A 95 11.09 -3.36 6.54
CA LEU A 95 10.15 -4.01 7.45
C LEU A 95 10.77 -4.10 8.85
N PRO A 96 9.96 -3.99 9.91
CA PRO A 96 10.44 -4.14 11.28
C PRO A 96 10.95 -5.57 11.51
N GLU A 97 11.84 -5.73 12.52
CA GLU A 97 12.36 -7.05 12.89
C GLU A 97 11.25 -8.02 13.28
N LYS A 98 10.33 -7.57 14.10
CA LYS A 98 9.15 -8.35 14.49
C LYS A 98 8.15 -8.34 13.33
N ILE A 99 8.01 -9.50 12.69
CA ILE A 99 7.11 -9.66 11.54
C ILE A 99 5.66 -9.69 12.01
N HIS A 100 4.86 -8.80 11.47
CA HIS A 100 3.40 -8.89 11.60
C HIS A 100 2.83 -9.83 10.50
N PRO A 101 1.73 -10.56 10.72
CA PRO A 101 1.09 -11.38 9.68
C PRO A 101 0.84 -10.65 8.37
N LEU A 102 0.52 -9.35 8.44
CA LEU A 102 0.27 -8.49 7.27
C LEU A 102 1.49 -8.34 6.34
N THR A 103 2.70 -8.37 6.88
CA THR A 103 3.94 -8.13 6.14
C THR A 103 4.71 -9.40 5.82
N ARG A 104 4.20 -10.57 6.22
CA ARG A 104 4.88 -11.86 6.01
C ARG A 104 5.17 -12.10 4.54
N VAL A 105 4.18 -11.95 3.66
CA VAL A 105 4.34 -12.17 2.21
C VAL A 105 5.36 -11.19 1.60
N LEU A 106 5.36 -9.93 2.06
CA LEU A 106 6.33 -8.94 1.59
C LEU A 106 7.76 -9.36 1.91
N ARG A 107 7.99 -9.90 3.13
CA ARG A 107 9.30 -10.39 3.55
C ARG A 107 9.71 -11.67 2.84
N GLU A 108 8.83 -12.66 2.74
CA GLU A 108 9.13 -13.97 2.15
C GLU A 108 9.46 -13.88 0.67
N GLN A 109 8.86 -12.91 -0.04
CA GLN A 109 9.02 -12.72 -1.47
C GLN A 109 9.84 -11.47 -1.84
N ASP A 110 10.42 -10.78 -0.87
CA ASP A 110 11.16 -9.52 -1.04
C ASP A 110 10.40 -8.47 -1.89
N LEU A 111 9.12 -8.32 -1.63
CA LEU A 111 8.27 -7.42 -2.39
C LEU A 111 8.20 -6.03 -1.73
N PRO A 112 8.48 -4.94 -2.48
CA PRO A 112 8.23 -3.59 -1.99
C PRO A 112 6.75 -3.23 -2.05
N LEU A 113 6.33 -2.29 -1.21
CA LEU A 113 5.13 -1.51 -1.51
C LEU A 113 5.49 -0.36 -2.45
N VAL A 114 4.69 -0.19 -3.49
CA VAL A 114 4.94 0.83 -4.52
C VAL A 114 3.88 1.91 -4.44
N VAL A 115 4.32 3.15 -4.19
CA VAL A 115 3.46 4.33 -4.04
C VAL A 115 4.05 5.51 -4.80
N SER A 116 3.21 6.40 -5.33
CA SER A 116 3.70 7.68 -5.88
C SER A 116 3.93 8.70 -4.79
N ARG A 117 3.05 8.70 -3.80
CA ARG A 117 3.08 9.61 -2.65
C ARG A 117 2.61 8.87 -1.40
N ALA A 118 3.19 9.23 -0.27
CA ALA A 118 2.73 8.71 1.01
C ALA A 118 2.85 9.78 2.09
N ARG A 119 2.03 9.66 3.13
CA ARG A 119 2.13 10.40 4.39
C ARG A 119 2.55 9.48 5.52
N PRO A 120 3.11 10.00 6.61
CA PRO A 120 3.44 9.18 7.76
C PRO A 120 2.20 8.53 8.40
N ALA A 121 2.40 7.32 8.91
CA ALA A 121 1.50 6.66 9.87
C ALA A 121 2.35 6.35 11.12
N ARG A 122 2.65 7.40 11.90
CA ARG A 122 3.48 7.30 13.11
C ARG A 122 2.76 6.49 14.18
N PHE A 123 3.53 5.83 14.99
CA PHE A 123 3.06 5.20 16.22
C PHE A 123 3.91 5.69 17.40
N ASP A 124 3.36 5.65 18.58
CA ASP A 124 4.06 6.03 19.80
C ASP A 124 4.07 4.84 20.75
N GLU A 125 5.23 4.21 20.88
CA GLU A 125 5.43 3.06 21.79
C GLU A 125 5.31 3.46 23.28
N GLY A 126 5.56 4.73 23.60
CA GLY A 126 5.52 5.25 24.97
C GLY A 126 4.15 5.70 25.45
N SER A 127 3.21 5.90 24.54
CA SER A 127 1.89 6.51 24.81
C SER A 127 0.73 5.56 24.56
N THR A 128 0.92 4.23 24.72
CA THR A 128 -0.24 3.33 24.63
C THR A 128 -1.22 3.68 25.73
N PRO A 129 -2.46 4.11 25.39
CA PRO A 129 -3.44 4.61 26.38
C PRO A 129 -3.83 3.56 27.43
N ASP A 130 -3.67 2.29 27.08
CA ASP A 130 -3.94 1.18 27.99
C ASP A 130 -3.16 -0.09 27.60
N SER A 131 -3.03 -1.01 28.56
CA SER A 131 -2.33 -2.29 28.38
C SER A 131 -3.03 -3.26 27.40
N THR A 132 -4.23 -2.94 26.94
CA THR A 132 -4.99 -3.78 26.00
C THR A 132 -4.69 -3.43 24.56
N LEU A 133 -4.09 -2.27 24.30
CA LEU A 133 -3.75 -1.79 22.97
C LEU A 133 -2.35 -2.26 22.58
N SER A 134 -2.26 -2.91 21.42
CA SER A 134 -0.99 -3.25 20.75
C SER A 134 -0.92 -2.53 19.42
N VAL A 135 0.13 -1.75 19.22
CA VAL A 135 0.40 -1.07 17.95
C VAL A 135 1.66 -1.66 17.33
N THR A 136 1.61 -1.92 16.04
CA THR A 136 2.73 -2.48 15.30
C THR A 136 2.95 -1.67 14.03
N PRO A 137 4.14 -1.07 13.85
CA PRO A 137 4.52 -0.50 12.57
C PRO A 137 4.67 -1.63 11.55
N LEU A 138 4.32 -1.37 10.30
CA LEU A 138 4.28 -2.40 9.27
C LEU A 138 5.38 -2.20 8.22
N VAL A 139 5.53 -0.99 7.70
CA VAL A 139 6.45 -0.72 6.59
C VAL A 139 7.04 0.68 6.76
N PHE A 140 8.34 0.79 6.49
CA PHE A 140 9.09 2.03 6.59
C PHE A 140 9.76 2.41 5.26
N SER A 141 9.99 3.70 5.07
CA SER A 141 10.88 4.24 4.05
C SER A 141 12.34 3.84 4.30
N SER A 142 13.25 4.27 3.44
CA SER A 142 14.68 4.00 3.61
C SER A 142 15.23 4.57 4.92
N ASN A 143 16.27 3.93 5.42
CA ASN A 143 16.96 4.34 6.63
C ASN A 143 18.16 5.24 6.32
N LEU A 144 18.79 5.78 7.35
CA LEU A 144 20.08 6.46 7.27
C LEU A 144 21.14 5.56 6.62
N ARG A 145 21.92 6.12 5.71
CA ARG A 145 23.05 5.45 5.07
C ARG A 145 24.28 6.31 5.20
N ASN A 146 25.33 5.80 5.83
CA ASN A 146 26.57 6.54 6.07
C ASN A 146 26.36 7.91 6.73
N GLY A 147 25.39 8.00 7.65
CA GLY A 147 25.03 9.24 8.34
C GLY A 147 24.18 10.23 7.53
N ALA A 148 23.86 9.92 6.26
CA ALA A 148 22.99 10.76 5.44
C ALA A 148 21.51 10.38 5.65
N MET A 149 20.65 11.39 5.81
CA MET A 149 19.21 11.24 5.81
C MET A 149 18.75 10.95 4.38
N LEU A 150 18.25 9.74 4.13
CA LEU A 150 17.78 9.34 2.80
C LEU A 150 16.28 9.54 2.63
N SER A 151 15.53 9.51 3.72
CA SER A 151 14.09 9.75 3.67
C SER A 151 13.62 10.58 4.87
N TRP A 152 12.54 11.33 4.69
CA TRP A 152 11.88 12.09 5.75
C TRP A 152 10.43 12.41 5.38
N GLY A 153 9.63 12.79 6.37
CA GLY A 153 8.31 13.36 6.15
C GLY A 153 8.43 14.88 6.04
N GLU A 154 8.29 15.41 4.84
CA GLU A 154 8.36 16.85 4.53
C GLU A 154 7.06 17.55 4.94
N ALA A 155 7.15 18.47 5.89
CA ALA A 155 6.00 19.21 6.40
C ALA A 155 5.52 20.31 5.44
N ASP A 156 6.40 20.82 4.58
CA ASP A 156 6.06 21.87 3.61
C ASP A 156 6.52 21.47 2.19
N PRO A 157 5.79 20.59 1.51
CA PRO A 157 6.18 20.05 0.22
C PRO A 157 6.19 21.10 -0.90
N LEU A 158 5.73 22.32 -0.65
CA LEU A 158 5.77 23.42 -1.60
C LEU A 158 7.04 24.25 -1.49
N ARG A 159 7.78 24.16 -0.38
CA ARG A 159 9.05 24.86 -0.17
C ARG A 159 10.11 24.41 -1.17
N ARG A 160 10.92 25.32 -1.62
CA ARG A 160 12.05 25.04 -2.53
C ARG A 160 13.32 25.71 -2.04
N PRO A 161 14.49 25.07 -2.08
CA PRO A 161 14.66 23.65 -2.42
C PRO A 161 14.11 22.74 -1.31
N ILE A 162 13.65 21.53 -1.67
CA ILE A 162 13.25 20.51 -0.69
C ILE A 162 14.54 19.97 -0.04
N ARG A 163 14.66 20.17 1.27
CA ARG A 163 15.77 19.68 2.09
C ARG A 163 15.25 19.41 3.48
N PHE A 164 15.74 18.35 4.09
CA PHE A 164 15.41 18.00 5.47
C PHE A 164 15.69 19.16 6.44
N ASP A 165 14.68 19.52 7.21
CA ASP A 165 14.72 20.56 8.24
C ASP A 165 14.41 19.90 9.61
N PRO A 166 15.41 19.74 10.51
CA PRO A 166 15.23 19.04 11.77
C PRO A 166 14.17 19.64 12.69
N ASP A 167 13.88 20.95 12.55
CA ASP A 167 12.93 21.66 13.41
C ASP A 167 11.46 21.47 12.94
N ARG A 168 11.23 21.02 11.72
CA ARG A 168 9.91 20.96 11.09
C ARG A 168 9.55 19.60 10.56
N ASP A 169 10.52 18.90 9.99
CA ASP A 169 10.31 17.65 9.28
C ASP A 169 10.40 16.43 10.18
N GLN A 170 9.71 15.39 9.83
CA GLN A 170 9.83 14.12 10.52
C GLN A 170 11.04 13.34 9.99
N PRO A 171 12.07 13.06 10.82
CA PRO A 171 13.22 12.28 10.36
C PRO A 171 12.81 10.85 9.97
N GLY A 172 13.51 10.29 8.97
CA GLY A 172 13.38 8.88 8.59
C GLY A 172 14.09 7.91 9.53
N PRO A 173 13.80 6.60 9.44
CA PRO A 173 12.83 6.02 8.51
C PRO A 173 11.38 6.36 8.84
N VAL A 174 10.61 6.75 7.83
CA VAL A 174 9.21 7.13 8.00
C VAL A 174 8.31 5.89 7.92
N CYS A 175 7.58 5.61 8.99
CA CYS A 175 6.53 4.59 8.94
C CYS A 175 5.36 5.08 8.08
N ILE A 176 4.97 4.30 7.06
CA ILE A 176 3.86 4.64 6.17
C ILE A 176 2.63 3.75 6.36
N ALA A 177 2.75 2.70 7.15
CA ALA A 177 1.63 1.82 7.48
C ALA A 177 1.79 1.28 8.90
N ALA A 178 0.72 1.36 9.69
CA ALA A 178 0.67 0.85 11.06
C ALA A 178 -0.63 0.07 11.30
N ALA A 179 -0.56 -0.96 12.13
CA ALA A 179 -1.72 -1.72 12.59
C ALA A 179 -1.84 -1.62 14.10
N ALA A 180 -3.05 -1.45 14.57
CA ALA A 180 -3.38 -1.47 15.98
C ALA A 180 -4.48 -2.48 16.26
N GLU A 181 -4.33 -3.24 17.34
CA GLU A 181 -5.29 -4.22 17.82
C GLU A 181 -5.52 -4.00 19.30
N ARG A 182 -6.77 -3.99 19.70
CA ARG A 182 -7.16 -3.92 21.09
C ARG A 182 -7.58 -5.30 21.56
N ALA A 183 -7.05 -5.80 22.67
CA ALA A 183 -7.55 -7.03 23.27
C ALA A 183 -9.00 -6.82 23.71
N ALA A 184 -9.86 -7.79 23.43
CA ALA A 184 -11.22 -7.73 23.97
C ALA A 184 -11.17 -7.70 25.49
N GLY A 185 -11.80 -6.70 26.08
CA GLY A 185 -11.96 -6.66 27.53
C GLY A 185 -12.57 -7.97 28.02
N ILE A 186 -12.12 -8.45 29.17
CA ILE A 186 -12.51 -9.71 29.78
C ILE A 186 -14.02 -9.68 30.08
N ARG A 187 -14.84 -9.86 29.07
CA ARG A 187 -16.15 -10.49 29.26
C ARG A 187 -15.85 -11.98 29.36
N LYS A 188 -15.89 -12.49 30.60
CA LYS A 188 -15.67 -13.92 30.90
C LYS A 188 -16.39 -14.79 29.88
N GLY A 189 -15.64 -15.55 29.08
CA GLY A 189 -16.15 -16.69 28.36
C GLY A 189 -16.12 -16.72 26.85
N THR A 190 -15.80 -15.64 26.17
CA THR A 190 -15.57 -15.67 24.71
C THR A 190 -14.24 -15.02 24.41
N GLY A 191 -13.31 -15.76 23.78
CA GLY A 191 -12.04 -15.23 23.27
C GLY A 191 -12.28 -14.25 22.12
N SER A 192 -13.09 -13.23 22.36
CA SER A 192 -13.49 -12.21 21.42
C SER A 192 -12.28 -11.30 21.17
N ILE A 193 -11.85 -11.20 19.93
CA ILE A 193 -10.83 -10.25 19.48
C ILE A 193 -11.45 -8.85 19.54
N GLY A 194 -10.74 -7.89 20.16
CA GLY A 194 -11.17 -6.50 20.22
C GLY A 194 -11.15 -5.80 18.87
N GLY A 195 -11.35 -4.48 18.84
CA GLY A 195 -11.31 -3.68 17.63
C GLY A 195 -9.93 -3.74 16.95
N ARG A 196 -9.90 -3.56 15.64
CA ARG A 196 -8.67 -3.51 14.83
C ARG A 196 -8.69 -2.30 13.90
N LEU A 197 -7.55 -1.62 13.82
CA LEU A 197 -7.36 -0.47 12.96
C LEU A 197 -6.07 -0.65 12.16
N ILE A 198 -6.14 -0.44 10.85
CA ILE A 198 -4.96 -0.31 10.00
C ILE A 198 -5.00 1.09 9.40
N VAL A 199 -3.90 1.81 9.50
CA VAL A 199 -3.70 3.11 8.86
C VAL A 199 -2.57 2.98 7.84
N ILE A 200 -2.82 3.42 6.62
CA ILE A 200 -1.87 3.44 5.52
C ILE A 200 -1.83 4.85 4.96
N GLY A 201 -0.65 5.41 4.84
CA GLY A 201 -0.43 6.79 4.39
C GLY A 201 -0.52 7.01 2.88
N SER A 202 -1.18 6.11 2.13
CA SER A 202 -1.37 6.25 0.69
C SER A 202 -2.55 5.42 0.18
N THR A 203 -3.32 5.95 -0.75
CA THR A 203 -4.38 5.21 -1.47
C THR A 203 -3.86 4.49 -2.70
N ASP A 204 -2.62 4.72 -3.09
CA ASP A 204 -2.01 4.09 -4.27
C ASP A 204 -2.08 2.56 -4.23
N LEU A 205 -2.04 1.97 -3.03
CA LEU A 205 -2.08 0.53 -2.84
C LEU A 205 -3.36 -0.13 -3.38
N ILE A 206 -4.45 0.63 -3.45
CA ILE A 206 -5.75 0.17 -3.97
C ILE A 206 -6.13 0.82 -5.29
N SER A 207 -5.28 1.70 -5.82
CA SER A 207 -5.53 2.35 -7.11
C SER A 207 -5.33 1.38 -8.26
N ASN A 208 -6.12 1.54 -9.33
CA ASN A 208 -5.96 0.72 -10.56
C ASN A 208 -4.57 0.82 -11.17
N ALA A 209 -3.90 1.96 -10.98
CA ALA A 209 -2.56 2.19 -11.52
C ALA A 209 -1.47 1.41 -10.79
N ARG A 210 -1.65 1.13 -9.48
CA ARG A 210 -0.59 0.59 -8.64
C ARG A 210 -0.93 -0.67 -7.86
N LEU A 211 -2.19 -1.09 -7.82
CA LEU A 211 -2.63 -2.30 -7.10
C LEU A 211 -1.79 -3.54 -7.48
N ASN A 212 -1.48 -3.69 -8.76
CA ASN A 212 -0.71 -4.84 -9.28
C ASN A 212 0.81 -4.61 -9.29
N ARG A 213 1.31 -3.53 -8.64
CA ARG A 213 2.74 -3.23 -8.56
C ARG A 213 3.34 -3.74 -7.25
N GLY A 214 4.53 -4.34 -7.35
CA GLY A 214 5.22 -4.88 -6.18
C GLY A 214 4.35 -5.81 -5.35
N GLY A 215 4.32 -5.59 -4.05
CA GLY A 215 3.52 -6.33 -3.07
C GLY A 215 2.17 -5.70 -2.73
N ASN A 216 1.72 -4.65 -3.43
CA ASN A 216 0.52 -3.89 -3.05
C ASN A 216 -0.72 -4.77 -2.93
N GLN A 217 -1.03 -5.56 -3.97
CA GLN A 217 -2.19 -6.45 -3.95
C GLN A 217 -2.11 -7.49 -2.82
N ALA A 218 -0.94 -8.09 -2.63
CA ALA A 218 -0.72 -9.07 -1.58
C ALA A 218 -0.95 -8.45 -0.19
N PHE A 219 -0.38 -7.26 0.03
CA PHE A 219 -0.50 -6.54 1.29
C PHE A 219 -1.95 -6.14 1.60
N VAL A 220 -2.66 -5.53 0.65
CA VAL A 220 -4.07 -5.13 0.82
C VAL A 220 -4.96 -6.35 1.06
N THR A 221 -4.71 -7.47 0.36
CA THR A 221 -5.44 -8.72 0.59
C THR A 221 -5.21 -9.25 2.01
N GLN A 222 -3.98 -9.19 2.52
CA GLN A 222 -3.66 -9.57 3.89
C GLN A 222 -4.32 -8.63 4.91
N CYS A 223 -4.36 -7.32 4.62
CA CYS A 223 -5.07 -6.35 5.47
C CYS A 223 -6.57 -6.72 5.58
N ALA A 224 -7.22 -6.98 4.46
CA ALA A 224 -8.62 -7.38 4.44
C ALA A 224 -8.85 -8.73 5.15
N ALA A 225 -7.96 -9.71 4.96
CA ALA A 225 -8.02 -11.01 5.63
C ALA A 225 -7.88 -10.88 7.14
N TRP A 226 -6.90 -10.10 7.60
CA TRP A 226 -6.66 -9.87 9.03
C TRP A 226 -7.82 -9.11 9.69
N LEU A 227 -8.35 -8.10 9.04
CA LEU A 227 -9.51 -7.36 9.54
C LEU A 227 -10.78 -8.21 9.56
N SER A 228 -10.93 -9.19 8.67
CA SER A 228 -12.08 -10.10 8.65
C SER A 228 -11.87 -11.40 9.43
N ASP A 229 -10.84 -11.48 10.28
CA ASP A 229 -10.45 -12.67 11.05
C ASP A 229 -10.21 -13.94 10.21
N ARG A 230 -9.88 -13.76 8.92
CA ARG A 230 -9.55 -14.83 7.98
C ARG A 230 -8.05 -15.10 7.84
N ASP A 231 -7.23 -14.38 8.57
CA ASP A 231 -5.78 -14.49 8.59
C ASP A 231 -5.28 -15.90 8.96
N ARG A 232 -6.06 -16.65 9.73
CA ARG A 232 -5.76 -18.05 10.07
C ARG A 232 -6.15 -19.05 8.97
N ALA A 233 -7.03 -18.64 8.05
CA ALA A 233 -7.55 -19.52 6.99
C ALA A 233 -6.79 -19.33 5.65
N VAL A 234 -6.13 -18.20 5.44
CA VAL A 234 -5.48 -17.84 4.17
C VAL A 234 -3.98 -18.12 4.26
N SER A 235 -3.62 -19.40 4.35
CA SER A 235 -2.28 -19.88 4.01
C SER A 235 -2.22 -20.27 2.51
N LEU A 236 -2.88 -19.52 1.64
CA LEU A 236 -2.73 -19.72 0.20
C LEU A 236 -1.43 -19.04 -0.23
N PRO A 237 -0.50 -19.78 -0.86
CA PRO A 237 0.65 -19.14 -1.48
C PRO A 237 0.12 -18.11 -2.48
N ALA A 238 0.53 -16.84 -2.31
CA ALA A 238 0.23 -15.81 -3.28
C ALA A 238 0.70 -16.34 -4.64
N ARG A 239 -0.22 -16.52 -5.59
CA ARG A 239 0.17 -16.72 -6.97
C ARG A 239 0.92 -15.47 -7.35
N THR A 240 2.24 -15.60 -7.47
CA THR A 240 3.05 -14.59 -8.12
C THR A 240 2.46 -14.43 -9.51
N ALA A 241 1.71 -13.36 -9.74
CA ALA A 241 1.46 -12.88 -11.07
C ALA A 241 2.83 -12.51 -11.61
N GLY A 242 3.47 -13.44 -12.31
CA GLY A 242 4.72 -13.16 -13.00
C GLY A 242 4.40 -12.03 -13.94
N VAL A 243 4.86 -10.83 -13.63
CA VAL A 243 4.91 -9.75 -14.60
C VAL A 243 5.97 -10.22 -15.60
N TYR A 244 5.53 -10.93 -16.62
CA TYR A 244 6.38 -11.25 -17.75
C TYR A 244 6.63 -9.93 -18.48
N GLN A 245 7.66 -9.23 -18.07
CA GLN A 245 8.24 -8.20 -18.93
C GLN A 245 8.89 -8.96 -20.08
N VAL A 246 8.26 -8.90 -21.24
CA VAL A 246 8.88 -9.33 -22.49
C VAL A 246 9.95 -8.27 -22.80
N ASN A 247 11.15 -8.48 -22.29
CA ASN A 247 12.31 -7.70 -22.70
C ASN A 247 12.70 -8.18 -24.11
N ALA A 248 11.92 -7.77 -25.11
CA ALA A 248 12.27 -8.02 -26.50
C ALA A 248 13.49 -7.18 -26.86
N THR A 249 14.61 -7.82 -27.09
CA THR A 249 15.82 -7.17 -27.61
C THR A 249 15.68 -6.93 -29.12
N ALA A 250 16.48 -6.01 -29.67
CA ALA A 250 16.52 -5.83 -31.14
C ALA A 250 16.85 -7.13 -31.88
N ALA A 251 17.64 -8.02 -31.26
CA ALA A 251 17.97 -9.32 -31.80
C ALA A 251 16.74 -10.23 -31.88
N ASP A 252 15.86 -10.23 -30.87
CA ASP A 252 14.62 -10.99 -30.86
C ASP A 252 13.64 -10.51 -31.92
N PHE A 253 13.58 -9.18 -32.11
CA PHE A 253 12.77 -8.58 -33.18
C PHE A 253 13.23 -9.02 -34.57
N TRP A 254 14.55 -9.00 -34.83
CA TRP A 254 15.10 -9.46 -36.11
C TRP A 254 14.92 -10.95 -36.30
N ALA A 255 15.05 -11.79 -35.27
CA ALA A 255 14.79 -13.22 -35.34
C ALA A 255 13.32 -13.51 -35.69
N LEU A 256 12.38 -12.75 -35.09
CA LEU A 256 10.95 -12.86 -35.42
C LEU A 256 10.68 -12.39 -36.85
N ALA A 257 11.23 -11.25 -37.26
CA ALA A 257 11.09 -10.72 -38.62
C ALA A 257 11.61 -11.71 -39.67
N LEU A 258 12.74 -12.37 -39.39
CA LEU A 258 13.31 -13.40 -40.30
C LEU A 258 12.43 -14.64 -40.37
N ARG A 259 11.87 -15.09 -39.23
CA ARG A 259 10.99 -16.28 -39.20
C ARG A 259 9.66 -16.06 -39.91
N PHE A 260 9.04 -14.91 -39.72
CA PHE A 260 7.73 -14.59 -40.28
C PHE A 260 7.81 -13.95 -41.68
N GLY A 261 8.88 -13.20 -41.97
CA GLY A 261 9.09 -12.55 -43.27
C GLY A 261 9.87 -13.40 -44.26
N GLY A 262 10.78 -14.26 -43.78
CA GLY A 262 11.66 -15.06 -44.65
C GLY A 262 10.92 -16.10 -45.49
N ILE A 263 9.92 -16.76 -44.90
CA ILE A 263 9.13 -17.78 -45.64
C ILE A 263 8.30 -17.15 -46.77
N PRO A 264 7.53 -16.09 -46.59
CA PRO A 264 6.81 -15.41 -47.67
C PRO A 264 7.75 -14.87 -48.75
N LEU A 265 8.90 -14.32 -48.37
CA LEU A 265 9.90 -13.80 -49.27
C LEU A 265 10.50 -14.91 -50.16
N ALA A 266 10.83 -16.06 -49.58
CA ALA A 266 11.32 -17.24 -50.30
C ALA A 266 10.30 -17.76 -51.33
N VAL A 267 9.03 -17.83 -50.94
CA VAL A 267 7.93 -18.25 -51.85
C VAL A 267 7.78 -17.26 -53.01
N LEU A 268 7.90 -15.95 -52.73
CA LEU A 268 7.79 -14.91 -53.72
C LEU A 268 8.97 -14.96 -54.71
N LEU A 269 10.21 -15.21 -54.24
CA LEU A 269 11.38 -15.35 -55.05
C LEU A 269 11.30 -16.60 -55.96
N VAL A 270 10.84 -17.75 -55.44
CA VAL A 270 10.62 -18.96 -56.22
C VAL A 270 9.54 -18.74 -57.28
N GLY A 271 8.44 -18.08 -56.93
CA GLY A 271 7.36 -17.72 -57.86
C GLY A 271 7.88 -16.82 -59.02
N LEU A 272 8.72 -15.82 -58.65
CA LEU A 272 9.32 -14.92 -59.61
C LEU A 272 10.29 -15.68 -60.56
N ALA A 273 11.14 -16.54 -60.04
CA ALA A 273 12.07 -17.37 -60.80
C ALA A 273 11.33 -18.28 -61.81
N VAL A 274 10.27 -18.97 -61.37
CA VAL A 274 9.43 -19.79 -62.21
C VAL A 274 8.74 -18.95 -63.30
N SER A 275 8.25 -17.75 -62.94
CA SER A 275 7.61 -16.84 -63.89
C SER A 275 8.59 -16.37 -64.99
N VAL A 276 9.81 -16.02 -64.61
CA VAL A 276 10.85 -15.59 -65.53
C VAL A 276 11.28 -16.77 -66.48
N TRP A 277 11.44 -17.95 -65.85
CA TRP A 277 11.79 -19.15 -66.67
C TRP A 277 10.73 -19.47 -67.69
N ARG A 278 9.45 -19.43 -67.28
CA ARG A 278 8.31 -19.66 -68.20
C ARG A 278 8.19 -18.64 -69.35
N ARG A 279 8.66 -17.42 -69.14
CA ARG A 279 8.65 -16.39 -70.21
C ARG A 279 9.79 -16.51 -71.19
N ARG A 280 10.85 -17.27 -70.85
CA ARG A 280 12.02 -17.53 -71.73
C ARG A 280 11.97 -18.83 -72.48
N SER A 281 10.99 -19.68 -72.18
CA SER A 281 10.61 -20.86 -72.94
C SER A 281 9.43 -20.59 -73.87
#